data_9e83f28dc2fa730491503dfffbbeb9b7
#
_entry.id   9e83f28dc2fa730491503dfffbbeb9b7
#
_cell.length_a   1.000
_cell.length_b   1.000
_cell.length_c   1.000
_cell.angle_alpha   90.00
_cell.angle_beta   90.00
_cell.angle_gamma   90.00
#
_symmetry.space_group_name_H-M   'P 1'
#
loop_
_entity.id
_entity.type
_entity.pdbx_description
1 polymer ?
#
loop_
_entity_poly.entity_id
_entity_poly.type
_entity_poly.pdbx_seq_one_letter_code
_entity_poly.pdbx_strand_id
1 'polypeptide(L)'
;MRRRDFLKQSAAGAAAISVLGRAAASSTMAADQTATIALVKTDDRAKGIAAALKLISFPSPKGKKVLIKPNFNSADPTPGSTHNDTLRQLALEMNSRGASRLTIGDSCGPGNTKEVMERKGIPALAKELGCDIINFEELPPEGWVQFNPPGSHWKNGFTVARPVTEAEYLLWTCCLKTHGFGGVHSMSLKLAVGVTGKNVRMQQMHPSPDIRRMIAEIHHAFTPQLIVMDGVDIFVDGGPMTGKLVNAGVIVAGTDRIAIDAVGLAVLKNHGANDAIMSKKIFEQDQLARAVEIGLGIKAPEQIEMVTPDPASRDYASRLKEILARG
;
A
#
# COMPACT_ATOMS: atom_id res chain seq x y z
N MET A 1 38.80 31.12 58.34
CA MET A 1 39.49 31.75 57.21
C MET A 1 38.71 31.42 55.96
N ARG A 2 38.04 32.44 55.45
CA ARG A 2 37.69 32.84 54.07
C ARG A 2 37.24 31.78 53.07
N ARG A 3 35.91 31.87 52.88
CA ARG A 3 35.27 31.64 51.60
C ARG A 3 35.99 32.42 50.49
N ARG A 4 36.16 31.78 49.32
CA ARG A 4 35.90 32.31 47.98
C ARG A 4 36.62 31.49 46.92
N ASP A 5 35.90 31.38 45.77
CA ASP A 5 36.37 31.05 44.45
C ASP A 5 36.60 29.56 44.11
N PHE A 6 35.52 28.97 43.60
CA PHE A 6 35.62 28.19 42.36
C PHE A 6 34.26 28.10 41.63
N LEU A 7 33.91 29.16 40.97
CA LEU A 7 33.01 29.11 39.84
C LEU A 7 33.88 28.95 38.59
N LYS A 8 33.91 27.77 38.01
CA LYS A 8 34.25 27.57 36.60
C LYS A 8 33.35 26.49 36.01
N GLN A 9 32.39 26.97 35.29
CA GLN A 9 31.84 26.52 34.01
C GLN A 9 32.28 25.10 33.58
N SER A 10 31.31 24.20 33.54
CA SER A 10 31.28 23.10 32.59
C SER A 10 29.94 23.14 31.89
N ALA A 11 29.89 23.83 30.75
CA ALA A 11 28.82 23.73 29.81
C ALA A 11 28.90 22.36 29.13
N ALA A 12 28.09 21.41 29.56
CA ALA A 12 27.84 20.21 28.78
C ALA A 12 26.69 20.53 27.82
N GLY A 13 27.05 20.82 26.58
CA GLY A 13 26.12 21.06 25.51
C GLY A 13 25.31 19.80 25.21
N ALA A 14 24.03 19.81 25.49
CA ALA A 14 23.06 18.86 24.95
C ALA A 14 22.93 19.13 23.45
N ALA A 15 23.55 18.30 22.65
CA ALA A 15 23.30 18.27 21.20
C ALA A 15 21.89 17.71 20.98
N ALA A 16 20.93 18.62 20.93
CA ALA A 16 19.63 18.33 20.32
C ALA A 16 19.84 18.16 18.82
N ILE A 17 19.91 16.94 18.35
CA ILE A 17 19.86 16.63 16.92
C ILE A 17 18.46 16.98 16.45
N SER A 18 18.32 18.16 15.88
CA SER A 18 17.12 18.58 15.16
C SER A 18 17.00 17.78 13.85
N VAL A 19 16.21 16.73 13.88
CA VAL A 19 15.69 16.07 12.67
C VAL A 19 14.53 16.94 12.12
N LEU A 20 14.83 18.17 11.80
CA LEU A 20 13.97 19.12 11.11
C LEU A 20 14.69 19.53 9.81
N GLY A 21 14.57 18.71 8.77
CA GLY A 21 15.22 19.09 7.53
C GLY A 21 15.01 18.15 6.35
N ARG A 22 13.76 17.69 6.10
CA ARG A 22 13.40 17.12 4.77
C ARG A 22 11.90 17.09 4.43
N ALA A 23 11.09 17.83 5.14
CA ALA A 23 9.63 17.89 4.87
C ALA A 23 9.17 19.21 4.23
N ALA A 24 10.08 20.03 3.68
CA ALA A 24 9.71 21.31 3.10
C ALA A 24 10.27 21.50 1.69
N ALA A 25 10.02 20.55 0.79
CA ALA A 25 10.27 20.75 -0.63
C ALA A 25 9.36 19.86 -1.48
N SER A 26 8.05 20.10 -1.48
CA SER A 26 7.13 19.53 -2.47
C SER A 26 5.76 20.22 -2.49
N SER A 27 5.68 21.52 -2.37
CA SER A 27 4.37 22.21 -2.45
C SER A 27 4.15 23.04 -3.72
N THR A 28 4.94 22.88 -4.78
CA THR A 28 4.80 23.73 -5.97
C THR A 28 4.83 23.00 -7.32
N MET A 29 4.46 21.71 -7.42
CA MET A 29 4.35 21.02 -8.73
C MET A 29 3.15 20.07 -8.79
N ALA A 30 1.95 20.48 -8.39
CA ALA A 30 0.78 19.59 -8.34
C ALA A 30 -0.23 19.79 -9.49
N ALA A 31 0.01 20.66 -10.47
CA ALA A 31 -0.97 20.95 -11.52
C ALA A 31 -0.85 20.05 -12.78
N ASP A 32 0.31 19.43 -13.05
CA ASP A 32 0.56 18.66 -14.29
C ASP A 32 1.04 17.22 -14.09
N GLN A 33 0.90 16.64 -12.91
CA GLN A 33 1.40 15.29 -12.67
C GLN A 33 0.44 14.24 -13.25
N THR A 34 0.85 13.57 -14.32
CA THR A 34 0.16 12.40 -14.88
C THR A 34 0.68 11.12 -14.23
N ALA A 35 -0.22 10.23 -13.82
CA ALA A 35 0.10 8.91 -13.32
C ALA A 35 -0.06 7.86 -14.43
N THR A 36 1.04 7.26 -14.87
CA THR A 36 1.00 6.14 -15.81
C THR A 36 0.70 4.84 -15.08
N ILE A 37 -0.36 4.17 -15.50
CA ILE A 37 -0.85 2.90 -14.94
C ILE A 37 -0.82 1.83 -16.01
N ALA A 38 -0.05 0.77 -15.81
CA ALA A 38 -0.14 -0.42 -16.65
C ALA A 38 -1.40 -1.21 -16.31
N LEU A 39 -2.14 -1.62 -17.33
CA LEU A 39 -3.30 -2.49 -17.20
C LEU A 39 -3.19 -3.65 -18.18
N VAL A 40 -3.20 -4.87 -17.66
CA VAL A 40 -3.05 -6.10 -18.44
C VAL A 40 -4.21 -7.05 -18.17
N LYS A 41 -5.01 -7.36 -19.19
CA LYS A 41 -6.06 -8.38 -19.13
C LYS A 41 -5.44 -9.77 -19.24
N THR A 42 -5.56 -10.57 -18.18
CA THR A 42 -4.98 -11.91 -18.11
C THR A 42 -5.48 -12.67 -16.89
N ASP A 43 -5.56 -13.99 -17.01
CA ASP A 43 -5.75 -14.91 -15.89
C ASP A 43 -4.41 -15.45 -15.33
N ASP A 44 -3.30 -15.21 -16.04
CA ASP A 44 -1.96 -15.63 -15.64
C ASP A 44 -1.24 -14.48 -14.91
N ARG A 45 -1.18 -14.58 -13.59
CA ARG A 45 -0.55 -13.59 -12.70
C ARG A 45 0.89 -13.30 -13.06
N ALA A 46 1.66 -14.35 -13.34
CA ALA A 46 3.09 -14.21 -13.65
C ALA A 46 3.32 -13.45 -14.96
N LYS A 47 2.64 -13.86 -16.03
CA LYS A 47 2.71 -13.15 -17.32
C LYS A 47 2.18 -11.73 -17.22
N GLY A 48 1.06 -11.53 -16.51
CA GLY A 48 0.45 -10.23 -16.33
C GLY A 48 1.37 -9.25 -15.62
N ILE A 49 2.00 -9.66 -14.52
CA ILE A 49 2.97 -8.85 -13.78
C ILE A 49 4.17 -8.52 -14.65
N ALA A 50 4.78 -9.52 -15.29
CA ALA A 50 5.92 -9.32 -16.16
C ALA A 50 5.61 -8.35 -17.32
N ALA A 51 4.41 -8.45 -17.91
CA ALA A 51 3.96 -7.54 -18.97
C ALA A 51 3.73 -6.11 -18.41
N ALA A 52 3.03 -5.97 -17.28
CA ALA A 52 2.75 -4.67 -16.67
C ALA A 52 4.04 -3.90 -16.32
N LEU A 53 5.03 -4.58 -15.73
CA LEU A 53 6.30 -3.96 -15.33
C LEU A 53 7.21 -3.56 -16.51
N LYS A 54 6.91 -3.99 -17.73
CA LYS A 54 7.59 -3.54 -18.96
C LYS A 54 6.97 -2.25 -19.52
N LEU A 55 5.74 -1.93 -19.15
CA LEU A 55 4.98 -0.82 -19.69
C LEU A 55 5.18 0.49 -18.92
N ILE A 56 5.67 0.42 -17.70
CA ILE A 56 5.79 1.60 -16.81
C ILE A 56 7.25 1.85 -16.41
N SER A 57 7.54 3.12 -16.16
CA SER A 57 8.77 3.53 -15.50
C SER A 57 8.55 3.59 -13.99
N PHE A 58 9.49 3.05 -13.23
CA PHE A 58 9.51 3.10 -11.77
C PHE A 58 10.96 3.14 -11.26
N PRO A 59 11.22 3.60 -10.02
CA PRO A 59 12.57 3.66 -9.47
C PRO A 59 13.27 2.29 -9.53
N SER A 60 14.55 2.27 -9.91
CA SER A 60 15.32 1.02 -10.02
C SER A 60 15.57 0.40 -8.64
N PRO A 61 15.31 -0.90 -8.44
CA PRO A 61 15.65 -1.62 -7.23
C PRO A 61 17.14 -2.05 -7.18
N LYS A 62 17.92 -1.78 -8.23
CA LYS A 62 19.32 -2.23 -8.34
C LYS A 62 20.15 -1.79 -7.14
N GLY A 63 20.79 -2.76 -6.50
CA GLY A 63 21.64 -2.56 -5.32
C GLY A 63 20.90 -2.23 -4.03
N LYS A 64 19.55 -2.15 -4.06
CA LYS A 64 18.73 -1.79 -2.89
C LYS A 64 18.19 -3.01 -2.17
N LYS A 65 17.97 -2.87 -0.86
CA LYS A 65 17.17 -3.80 -0.08
C LYS A 65 15.70 -3.50 -0.33
N VAL A 66 14.97 -4.48 -0.85
CA VAL A 66 13.55 -4.35 -1.20
C VAL A 66 12.69 -4.98 -0.11
N LEU A 67 11.79 -4.21 0.46
CA LEU A 67 10.71 -4.71 1.30
C LEU A 67 9.46 -4.91 0.44
N ILE A 68 9.03 -6.17 0.30
CA ILE A 68 7.76 -6.53 -0.33
C ILE A 68 6.69 -6.58 0.74
N LYS A 69 5.68 -5.71 0.64
CA LYS A 69 4.52 -5.70 1.52
C LYS A 69 3.32 -6.31 0.81
N PRO A 70 2.99 -7.57 1.11
CA PRO A 70 1.78 -8.22 0.59
C PRO A 70 0.53 -7.84 1.38
N ASN A 71 -0.61 -8.41 0.99
CA ASN A 71 -1.85 -8.40 1.75
C ASN A 71 -2.06 -9.79 2.39
N PHE A 72 -1.53 -10.00 3.58
CA PHE A 72 -1.82 -11.20 4.37
C PHE A 72 -2.89 -10.88 5.43
N ASN A 73 -4.06 -10.44 4.96
CA ASN A 73 -5.18 -10.17 5.88
C ASN A 73 -5.52 -11.40 6.73
N SER A 74 -5.45 -12.58 6.12
CA SER A 74 -5.73 -13.90 6.70
C SER A 74 -5.04 -14.98 5.88
N ALA A 75 -5.27 -16.27 6.20
CA ALA A 75 -4.81 -17.38 5.38
C ALA A 75 -5.80 -17.79 4.27
N ASP A 76 -6.86 -17.02 4.07
CA ASP A 76 -7.85 -17.29 3.02
C ASP A 76 -7.26 -17.17 1.61
N PRO A 77 -7.83 -17.89 0.64
CA PRO A 77 -7.42 -17.76 -0.76
C PRO A 77 -7.55 -16.31 -1.29
N THR A 78 -6.88 -16.03 -2.40
CA THR A 78 -7.05 -14.76 -3.12
C THR A 78 -8.51 -14.59 -3.56
N PRO A 79 -9.06 -13.38 -3.51
CA PRO A 79 -8.50 -12.10 -3.13
C PRO A 79 -8.55 -11.80 -1.61
N GLY A 80 -8.93 -12.77 -0.78
CA GLY A 80 -8.85 -12.65 0.69
C GLY A 80 -7.42 -12.29 1.14
N SER A 81 -6.44 -12.89 0.49
CA SER A 81 -5.01 -12.67 0.74
C SER A 81 -4.22 -12.73 -0.56
N THR A 82 -3.01 -12.14 -0.62
CA THR A 82 -2.14 -12.15 -1.80
C THR A 82 -1.85 -13.58 -2.28
N HIS A 83 -1.96 -13.82 -3.59
CA HIS A 83 -1.64 -15.10 -4.20
C HIS A 83 -0.13 -15.37 -4.18
N ASN A 84 0.28 -16.63 -3.96
CA ASN A 84 1.70 -16.97 -3.90
C ASN A 84 2.43 -16.77 -5.25
N ASP A 85 1.75 -16.97 -6.39
CA ASP A 85 2.34 -16.70 -7.71
C ASP A 85 2.60 -15.22 -7.93
N THR A 86 1.74 -14.33 -7.39
CA THR A 86 1.98 -12.89 -7.39
C THR A 86 3.26 -12.54 -6.64
N LEU A 87 3.44 -13.09 -5.42
CA LEU A 87 4.67 -12.89 -4.64
C LEU A 87 5.90 -13.47 -5.34
N ARG A 88 5.78 -14.68 -5.87
CA ARG A 88 6.84 -15.35 -6.62
C ARG A 88 7.32 -14.48 -7.76
N GLN A 89 6.40 -14.05 -8.62
CA GLN A 89 6.76 -13.25 -9.78
C GLN A 89 7.37 -11.90 -9.39
N LEU A 90 6.83 -11.23 -8.39
CA LEU A 90 7.39 -9.96 -7.90
C LEU A 90 8.82 -10.13 -7.36
N ALA A 91 9.08 -11.18 -6.60
CA ALA A 91 10.43 -11.46 -6.09
C ALA A 91 11.41 -11.76 -7.24
N LEU A 92 11.00 -12.55 -8.24
CA LEU A 92 11.81 -12.83 -9.43
C LEU A 92 12.10 -11.55 -10.24
N GLU A 93 11.12 -10.67 -10.41
CA GLU A 93 11.29 -9.37 -11.08
C GLU A 93 12.27 -8.45 -10.34
N MET A 94 12.19 -8.39 -9.02
CA MET A 94 13.13 -7.57 -8.24
C MET A 94 14.55 -8.14 -8.28
N ASN A 95 14.72 -9.46 -8.17
CA ASN A 95 16.00 -10.13 -8.29
C ASN A 95 16.63 -9.91 -9.67
N SER A 96 15.86 -10.10 -10.76
CA SER A 96 16.34 -9.92 -12.12
C SER A 96 16.77 -8.47 -12.43
N ARG A 97 16.20 -7.50 -11.69
CA ARG A 97 16.55 -6.08 -11.76
C ARG A 97 17.68 -5.69 -10.80
N GLY A 98 18.30 -6.66 -10.13
CA GLY A 98 19.50 -6.48 -9.32
C GLY A 98 19.25 -5.97 -7.89
N ALA A 99 18.10 -6.23 -7.30
CA ALA A 99 17.90 -6.02 -5.87
C ALA A 99 18.98 -6.76 -5.05
N SER A 100 19.52 -6.12 -4.01
CA SER A 100 20.59 -6.72 -3.20
C SER A 100 20.06 -7.72 -2.16
N ARG A 101 18.82 -7.52 -1.70
CA ARG A 101 18.13 -8.36 -0.73
C ARG A 101 16.63 -8.17 -0.84
N LEU A 102 15.88 -9.26 -0.66
CA LEU A 102 14.42 -9.22 -0.61
C LEU A 102 13.94 -9.61 0.77
N THR A 103 12.95 -8.90 1.25
CA THR A 103 12.27 -9.20 2.52
C THR A 103 10.76 -9.14 2.30
N ILE A 104 10.03 -10.16 2.74
CA ILE A 104 8.56 -10.17 2.77
C ILE A 104 8.11 -9.80 4.18
N GLY A 105 7.33 -8.73 4.32
CA GLY A 105 6.91 -8.24 5.63
C GLY A 105 5.42 -7.91 5.71
N ASP A 106 4.74 -8.33 6.78
CA ASP A 106 3.33 -8.02 7.03
C ASP A 106 2.94 -8.13 8.52
N SER A 107 1.76 -7.59 8.83
CA SER A 107 0.96 -7.89 10.02
C SER A 107 -0.47 -8.13 9.58
N CYS A 108 -0.99 -9.32 9.87
CA CYS A 108 -2.33 -9.75 9.43
C CYS A 108 -3.46 -8.93 10.08
N GLY A 109 -4.66 -9.08 9.57
CA GLY A 109 -5.88 -8.53 10.15
C GLY A 109 -6.23 -9.23 11.48
N PRO A 110 -7.21 -10.13 11.49
CA PRO A 110 -7.49 -10.97 12.64
C PRO A 110 -6.50 -12.14 12.75
N GLY A 111 -6.28 -12.64 13.96
CA GLY A 111 -5.44 -13.81 14.19
C GLY A 111 -3.96 -13.51 14.43
N ASN A 112 -3.12 -14.49 14.20
CA ASN A 112 -1.68 -14.44 14.41
C ASN A 112 -0.95 -14.43 13.07
N THR A 113 -0.08 -13.46 12.84
CA THR A 113 0.60 -13.27 11.55
C THR A 113 1.52 -14.43 11.20
N LYS A 114 2.21 -15.03 12.18
CA LYS A 114 3.07 -16.18 11.96
C LYS A 114 2.27 -17.38 11.44
N GLU A 115 1.15 -17.69 12.11
CA GLU A 115 0.26 -18.79 11.68
C GLU A 115 -0.33 -18.55 10.28
N VAL A 116 -0.70 -17.31 9.96
CA VAL A 116 -1.18 -16.93 8.62
C VAL A 116 -0.10 -17.18 7.58
N MET A 117 1.13 -16.75 7.83
CA MET A 117 2.26 -16.98 6.91
C MET A 117 2.57 -18.47 6.75
N GLU A 118 2.56 -19.24 7.84
CA GLU A 118 2.78 -20.70 7.82
C GLU A 118 1.72 -21.43 7.01
N ARG A 119 0.43 -21.14 7.26
CA ARG A 119 -0.69 -21.75 6.53
C ARG A 119 -0.69 -21.41 5.04
N LYS A 120 -0.17 -20.24 4.66
CA LYS A 120 0.03 -19.84 3.26
C LYS A 120 1.28 -20.40 2.62
N GLY A 121 2.12 -21.14 3.36
CA GLY A 121 3.39 -21.68 2.87
C GLY A 121 4.46 -20.61 2.60
N ILE A 122 4.33 -19.41 3.19
CA ILE A 122 5.27 -18.31 2.97
C ILE A 122 6.70 -18.65 3.39
N PRO A 123 6.97 -19.39 4.51
CA PRO A 123 8.35 -19.76 4.86
C PRO A 123 9.04 -20.59 3.77
N ALA A 124 8.33 -21.56 3.18
CA ALA A 124 8.87 -22.38 2.09
C ALA A 124 9.11 -21.55 0.82
N LEU A 125 8.15 -20.69 0.44
CA LEU A 125 8.26 -19.80 -0.69
C LEU A 125 9.43 -18.81 -0.53
N ALA A 126 9.56 -18.20 0.63
CA ALA A 126 10.65 -17.26 0.92
C ALA A 126 12.03 -17.95 0.83
N LYS A 127 12.15 -19.16 1.39
CA LYS A 127 13.37 -19.97 1.29
C LYS A 127 13.73 -20.27 -0.17
N GLU A 128 12.75 -20.67 -0.99
CA GLU A 128 12.92 -20.93 -2.42
C GLU A 128 13.42 -19.69 -3.16
N LEU A 129 12.88 -18.52 -2.83
CA LEU A 129 13.18 -17.25 -3.51
C LEU A 129 14.40 -16.50 -2.93
N GLY A 130 15.01 -17.02 -1.86
CA GLY A 130 16.10 -16.34 -1.15
C GLY A 130 15.65 -15.05 -0.46
N CYS A 131 14.37 -14.98 -0.01
CA CYS A 131 13.80 -13.84 0.69
C CYS A 131 13.87 -14.03 2.20
N ASP A 132 14.09 -12.94 2.93
CA ASP A 132 13.82 -12.91 4.38
C ASP A 132 12.33 -12.72 4.66
N ILE A 133 11.94 -12.99 5.89
CA ILE A 133 10.58 -12.73 6.40
C ILE A 133 10.67 -11.84 7.63
N ILE A 134 9.79 -10.83 7.70
CA ILE A 134 9.58 -10.05 8.91
C ILE A 134 8.09 -10.12 9.29
N ASN A 135 7.81 -10.65 10.47
CA ASN A 135 6.52 -10.53 11.12
C ASN A 135 6.50 -9.21 11.91
N PHE A 136 5.72 -8.23 11.46
CA PHE A 136 5.68 -6.93 12.15
C PHE A 136 5.09 -7.02 13.57
N GLU A 137 4.28 -8.05 13.89
CA GLU A 137 3.76 -8.25 15.25
C GLU A 137 4.85 -8.67 16.25
N GLU A 138 5.98 -9.19 15.78
CA GLU A 138 7.11 -9.61 16.61
C GLU A 138 8.18 -8.51 16.76
N LEU A 139 7.95 -7.32 16.19
CA LEU A 139 8.87 -6.21 16.34
C LEU A 139 8.90 -5.72 17.80
N PRO A 140 10.07 -5.47 18.37
CA PRO A 140 10.20 -4.87 19.68
C PRO A 140 9.70 -3.41 19.68
N PRO A 141 9.47 -2.77 20.84
CA PRO A 141 8.95 -1.40 20.90
C PRO A 141 9.70 -0.39 20.04
N GLU A 142 11.02 -0.46 19.98
CA GLU A 142 11.88 0.37 19.14
C GLU A 142 11.74 0.08 17.63
N GLY A 143 11.16 -1.05 17.27
CA GLY A 143 10.81 -1.42 15.89
C GLY A 143 9.60 -0.66 15.33
N TRP A 144 9.02 0.27 16.09
CA TRP A 144 7.90 1.08 15.71
C TRP A 144 8.22 2.57 15.73
N VAL A 145 7.74 3.31 14.73
CA VAL A 145 7.92 4.76 14.63
C VAL A 145 6.57 5.43 14.84
N GLN A 146 6.52 6.40 15.77
CA GLN A 146 5.31 7.17 16.07
C GLN A 146 5.14 8.31 15.08
N PHE A 147 3.90 8.48 14.57
CA PHE A 147 3.48 9.58 13.71
C PHE A 147 2.25 10.28 14.30
N ASN A 148 2.23 11.60 14.23
CA ASN A 148 1.10 12.42 14.65
C ASN A 148 0.94 13.60 13.68
N PRO A 149 0.50 13.36 12.43
CA PRO A 149 0.36 14.42 11.43
C PRO A 149 -0.70 15.45 11.85
N PRO A 150 -0.46 16.74 11.66
CA PRO A 150 -1.45 17.78 11.91
C PRO A 150 -2.74 17.54 11.11
N GLY A 151 -3.89 17.76 11.73
CA GLY A 151 -5.20 17.57 11.09
C GLY A 151 -5.58 16.12 10.81
N SER A 152 -4.87 15.16 11.43
CA SER A 152 -5.17 13.73 11.38
C SER A 152 -6.37 13.38 12.26
N HIS A 153 -7.13 12.36 11.82
CA HIS A 153 -8.24 11.78 12.60
C HIS A 153 -7.77 10.76 13.65
N TRP A 154 -6.47 10.47 13.69
CA TRP A 154 -5.87 9.63 14.73
C TRP A 154 -5.68 10.42 16.01
N LYS A 155 -6.52 10.17 16.99
CA LYS A 155 -6.59 10.94 18.25
C LYS A 155 -5.25 11.03 18.98
N ASN A 156 -4.49 9.93 18.99
CA ASN A 156 -3.18 9.84 19.65
C ASN A 156 -2.04 9.53 18.65
N GLY A 157 -2.25 9.88 17.39
CA GLY A 157 -1.36 9.45 16.33
C GLY A 157 -1.40 7.93 16.10
N PHE A 158 -0.47 7.43 15.31
CA PHE A 158 -0.33 6.01 14.96
C PHE A 158 1.12 5.61 14.87
N THR A 159 1.39 4.32 15.00
CA THR A 159 2.72 3.75 14.82
C THR A 159 2.83 3.01 13.49
N VAL A 160 3.99 3.10 12.85
CA VAL A 160 4.32 2.34 11.64
C VAL A 160 5.57 1.51 11.87
N ALA A 161 5.59 0.29 11.37
CA ALA A 161 6.74 -0.60 11.46
C ALA A 161 7.99 0.06 10.86
N ARG A 162 9.05 0.17 11.65
CA ARG A 162 10.32 0.81 11.26
C ARG A 162 10.90 0.26 9.95
N PRO A 163 10.85 -1.07 9.67
CA PRO A 163 11.29 -1.60 8.37
C PRO A 163 10.59 -0.98 7.16
N VAL A 164 9.37 -0.47 7.33
CA VAL A 164 8.60 0.20 6.25
C VAL A 164 9.06 1.64 6.07
N THR A 165 9.25 2.38 7.17
CA THR A 165 9.65 3.79 7.13
C THR A 165 11.10 3.99 6.69
N GLU A 166 11.95 2.98 6.91
CA GLU A 166 13.38 2.97 6.58
C GLU A 166 13.71 2.13 5.34
N ALA A 167 12.69 1.61 4.63
CA ALA A 167 12.89 0.81 3.43
C ALA A 167 13.64 1.59 2.34
N GLU A 168 14.74 1.03 1.81
CA GLU A 168 15.45 1.60 0.65
C GLU A 168 14.60 1.51 -0.62
N TYR A 169 13.77 0.48 -0.70
CA TYR A 169 12.79 0.26 -1.75
C TYR A 169 11.58 -0.48 -1.19
N LEU A 170 10.41 0.12 -1.31
CA LEU A 170 9.15 -0.44 -0.85
C LEU A 170 8.30 -0.88 -2.06
N LEU A 171 8.11 -2.20 -2.22
CA LEU A 171 7.21 -2.80 -3.18
C LEU A 171 5.90 -3.15 -2.46
N TRP A 172 4.80 -2.63 -2.98
CA TRP A 172 3.46 -2.72 -2.41
C TRP A 172 2.59 -3.62 -3.28
N THR A 173 2.07 -4.74 -2.77
CA THR A 173 1.19 -5.60 -3.57
C THR A 173 -0.12 -5.87 -2.85
N CYS A 174 -1.21 -5.44 -3.47
CA CYS A 174 -2.55 -5.49 -2.92
C CYS A 174 -3.48 -6.38 -3.75
N CYS A 175 -4.54 -6.88 -3.11
CA CYS A 175 -5.66 -7.52 -3.78
C CYS A 175 -6.73 -6.47 -4.09
N LEU A 176 -7.55 -6.73 -5.09
CA LEU A 176 -8.70 -5.89 -5.46
C LEU A 176 -9.98 -6.49 -4.87
N LYS A 177 -10.61 -5.81 -3.93
CA LYS A 177 -11.82 -6.31 -3.27
C LYS A 177 -12.62 -5.24 -2.54
N THR A 178 -13.93 -5.49 -2.37
CA THR A 178 -14.78 -4.81 -1.39
C THR A 178 -14.38 -5.17 0.05
N HIS A 179 -14.88 -4.43 1.04
CA HIS A 179 -14.55 -4.61 2.44
C HIS A 179 -15.73 -4.25 3.36
N GLY A 180 -16.33 -5.27 3.98
CA GLY A 180 -17.53 -5.13 4.80
C GLY A 180 -17.35 -4.44 6.15
N PHE A 181 -16.13 -4.43 6.72
CA PHE A 181 -15.89 -3.91 8.07
C PHE A 181 -15.49 -2.41 8.04
N GLY A 182 -16.38 -1.54 7.54
CA GLY A 182 -16.19 -0.09 7.53
C GLY A 182 -15.22 0.47 6.48
N GLY A 183 -14.40 -0.39 5.86
CA GLY A 183 -13.39 0.03 4.88
C GLY A 183 -13.94 0.33 3.48
N VAL A 184 -15.08 -0.21 3.11
CA VAL A 184 -15.74 -0.15 1.79
C VAL A 184 -14.95 -0.93 0.73
N HIS A 185 -13.66 -0.67 0.55
CA HIS A 185 -12.76 -1.39 -0.36
C HIS A 185 -11.39 -1.61 0.26
N SER A 186 -10.68 -2.59 -0.27
CA SER A 186 -9.29 -2.90 0.06
C SER A 186 -8.47 -2.96 -1.21
N MET A 187 -7.52 -2.03 -1.31
CA MET A 187 -6.54 -1.93 -2.39
C MET A 187 -5.26 -1.31 -1.83
N SER A 188 -4.57 -0.47 -2.58
CA SER A 188 -3.25 0.03 -2.22
C SER A 188 -3.29 0.94 -0.96
N LEU A 189 -4.27 1.83 -0.84
CA LEU A 189 -4.39 2.69 0.35
C LEU A 189 -4.64 1.86 1.62
N LYS A 190 -5.60 0.93 1.58
CA LYS A 190 -5.94 0.14 2.76
C LYS A 190 -4.87 -0.90 3.14
N LEU A 191 -3.95 -1.23 2.24
CA LEU A 191 -2.82 -2.11 2.53
C LEU A 191 -1.93 -1.57 3.66
N ALA A 192 -1.93 -0.23 3.86
CA ALA A 192 -1.23 0.46 4.95
C ALA A 192 -1.67 0.04 6.36
N VAL A 193 -2.88 -0.48 6.51
CA VAL A 193 -3.35 -1.00 7.81
C VAL A 193 -2.43 -2.10 8.35
N GLY A 194 -1.87 -2.94 7.47
CA GLY A 194 -0.96 -4.03 7.84
C GLY A 194 0.45 -3.59 8.25
N VAL A 195 0.78 -2.30 8.17
CA VAL A 195 2.07 -1.77 8.67
C VAL A 195 1.90 -0.95 9.94
N THR A 196 0.66 -0.75 10.40
CA THR A 196 0.34 0.00 11.62
C THR A 196 0.22 -0.97 12.81
N GLY A 197 0.69 -0.55 13.97
CA GLY A 197 0.67 -1.35 15.19
C GLY A 197 -0.73 -1.92 15.49
N LYS A 198 -0.83 -3.22 15.70
CA LYS A 198 -2.11 -3.94 15.81
C LYS A 198 -3.02 -3.38 16.91
N ASN A 199 -2.47 -3.14 18.10
CA ASN A 199 -3.24 -2.57 19.20
C ASN A 199 -3.76 -1.16 18.86
N VAL A 200 -2.93 -0.34 18.21
CA VAL A 200 -3.29 1.04 17.83
C VAL A 200 -4.45 1.04 16.84
N ARG A 201 -4.38 0.22 15.77
CA ARG A 201 -5.46 0.13 14.78
C ARG A 201 -6.75 -0.47 15.33
N MET A 202 -6.65 -1.45 16.25
CA MET A 202 -7.82 -2.07 16.85
C MET A 202 -8.52 -1.13 17.85
N GLN A 203 -7.77 -0.31 18.60
CA GLN A 203 -8.32 0.57 19.62
C GLN A 203 -8.79 1.91 19.05
N GLN A 204 -8.14 2.46 18.03
CA GLN A 204 -8.45 3.79 17.50
C GLN A 204 -9.16 3.74 16.13
N MET A 205 -8.66 2.97 15.17
CA MET A 205 -9.13 3.03 13.78
C MET A 205 -10.42 2.23 13.57
N HIS A 206 -10.45 0.96 13.99
CA HIS A 206 -11.61 0.10 13.71
C HIS A 206 -12.94 0.60 14.37
N PRO A 207 -12.96 1.16 15.58
CA PRO A 207 -14.18 1.70 16.15
C PRO A 207 -14.52 3.12 15.65
N SER A 208 -13.65 3.76 14.88
CA SER A 208 -13.84 5.15 14.45
C SER A 208 -14.79 5.28 13.27
N PRO A 209 -15.71 6.27 13.27
CA PRO A 209 -16.48 6.63 12.08
C PRO A 209 -15.59 7.16 10.94
N ASP A 210 -14.39 7.67 11.26
CA ASP A 210 -13.42 8.21 10.31
C ASP A 210 -12.42 7.16 9.80
N ILE A 211 -12.69 5.87 10.02
CA ILE A 211 -11.79 4.76 9.64
C ILE A 211 -11.23 4.91 8.22
N ARG A 212 -12.04 5.34 7.25
CA ARG A 212 -11.62 5.48 5.84
C ARG A 212 -10.63 6.61 5.63
N ARG A 213 -10.78 7.71 6.35
CA ARG A 213 -9.84 8.84 6.35
C ARG A 213 -8.54 8.46 7.06
N MET A 214 -8.66 7.80 8.22
CA MET A 214 -7.51 7.31 9.00
C MET A 214 -6.64 6.35 8.19
N ILE A 215 -7.23 5.52 7.31
CA ILE A 215 -6.51 4.63 6.41
C ILE A 215 -5.59 5.43 5.46
N ALA A 216 -6.11 6.47 4.82
CA ALA A 216 -5.30 7.32 3.94
C ALA A 216 -4.16 8.02 4.70
N GLU A 217 -4.42 8.47 5.92
CA GLU A 217 -3.46 9.21 6.75
C GLU A 217 -2.23 8.40 7.18
N ILE A 218 -2.30 7.05 7.22
CA ILE A 218 -1.13 6.22 7.51
C ILE A 218 -0.02 6.46 6.48
N HIS A 219 -0.39 6.81 5.27
CA HIS A 219 0.55 7.06 4.18
C HIS A 219 1.40 8.34 4.31
N HIS A 220 1.20 9.16 5.35
CA HIS A 220 2.16 10.22 5.72
C HIS A 220 3.54 9.65 6.09
N ALA A 221 3.60 8.39 6.51
CA ALA A 221 4.82 7.79 7.05
C ALA A 221 5.75 7.23 5.97
N PHE A 222 5.28 6.95 4.75
CA PHE A 222 6.07 6.29 3.70
C PHE A 222 5.48 6.50 2.30
N THR A 223 6.30 6.20 1.28
CA THR A 223 5.89 6.20 -0.12
C THR A 223 6.40 4.95 -0.81
N PRO A 224 5.51 4.06 -1.33
CA PRO A 224 5.93 2.93 -2.15
C PRO A 224 6.56 3.39 -3.47
N GLN A 225 7.63 2.71 -3.91
CA GLN A 225 8.27 2.94 -5.20
C GLN A 225 7.58 2.20 -6.34
N LEU A 226 6.92 1.09 -6.03
CA LEU A 226 6.16 0.29 -6.99
C LEU A 226 4.94 -0.30 -6.30
N ILE A 227 3.80 -0.24 -6.98
CA ILE A 227 2.53 -0.81 -6.53
C ILE A 227 2.03 -1.76 -7.61
N VAL A 228 1.69 -2.99 -7.22
CA VAL A 228 1.08 -3.98 -8.09
C VAL A 228 -0.20 -4.49 -7.45
N MET A 229 -1.31 -4.35 -8.15
CA MET A 229 -2.63 -4.82 -7.72
C MET A 229 -3.03 -6.06 -8.51
N ASP A 230 -3.26 -7.16 -7.77
CA ASP A 230 -3.81 -8.41 -8.28
C ASP A 230 -5.33 -8.30 -8.31
N GLY A 231 -5.88 -8.16 -9.50
CA GLY A 231 -7.30 -8.13 -9.80
C GLY A 231 -7.73 -9.30 -10.70
N VAL A 232 -6.99 -10.41 -10.72
CA VAL A 232 -7.42 -11.60 -11.48
C VAL A 232 -8.75 -12.10 -10.90
N ASP A 233 -8.77 -12.39 -9.62
CA ASP A 233 -10.00 -12.68 -8.87
C ASP A 233 -10.27 -11.53 -7.91
N ILE A 234 -11.54 -11.08 -7.84
CA ILE A 234 -11.94 -9.93 -7.03
C ILE A 234 -13.18 -10.26 -6.19
N PHE A 235 -13.37 -9.58 -5.06
CA PHE A 235 -14.67 -9.56 -4.40
C PHE A 235 -15.44 -8.30 -4.79
N VAL A 236 -16.63 -8.47 -5.34
CA VAL A 236 -17.53 -7.36 -5.70
C VAL A 236 -18.53 -7.03 -4.60
N ASP A 237 -18.65 -7.92 -3.59
CA ASP A 237 -19.43 -7.71 -2.36
C ASP A 237 -18.84 -8.52 -1.22
N GLY A 238 -19.06 -8.10 0.04
CA GLY A 238 -18.47 -8.71 1.23
C GLY A 238 -17.02 -8.32 1.42
N GLY A 239 -16.14 -9.31 1.65
CA GLY A 239 -14.73 -9.08 1.99
C GLY A 239 -14.53 -8.64 3.45
N PRO A 240 -13.31 -8.66 3.97
CA PRO A 240 -12.04 -8.85 3.26
C PRO A 240 -11.58 -10.30 3.13
N MET A 241 -12.13 -11.26 3.89
CA MET A 241 -11.72 -12.67 3.91
C MET A 241 -12.49 -13.49 2.88
N THR A 242 -13.81 -13.33 2.87
CA THR A 242 -14.75 -14.01 1.97
C THR A 242 -15.73 -13.00 1.39
N GLY A 243 -16.23 -13.27 0.18
CA GLY A 243 -17.16 -12.37 -0.50
C GLY A 243 -17.69 -12.97 -1.80
N LYS A 244 -18.48 -12.21 -2.53
CA LYS A 244 -18.94 -12.57 -3.88
C LYS A 244 -17.76 -12.48 -4.84
N LEU A 245 -17.24 -13.65 -5.23
CA LEU A 245 -16.10 -13.79 -6.11
C LEU A 245 -16.50 -13.56 -7.58
N VAL A 246 -15.68 -12.79 -8.28
CA VAL A 246 -15.76 -12.60 -9.74
C VAL A 246 -14.34 -12.66 -10.30
N ASN A 247 -14.19 -13.32 -11.45
CA ASN A 247 -12.95 -13.24 -12.22
C ASN A 247 -12.98 -11.97 -13.07
N ALA A 248 -12.14 -10.98 -12.72
CA ALA A 248 -11.97 -9.78 -13.51
C ALA A 248 -10.76 -9.88 -14.45
N GLY A 249 -9.88 -10.85 -14.24
CA GLY A 249 -8.77 -11.18 -15.12
C GLY A 249 -7.89 -9.96 -15.42
N VAL A 250 -7.41 -9.22 -14.39
CA VAL A 250 -6.62 -8.01 -14.61
C VAL A 250 -5.47 -7.88 -13.61
N ILE A 251 -4.31 -7.45 -14.11
CA ILE A 251 -3.18 -6.96 -13.31
C ILE A 251 -3.02 -5.47 -13.57
N VAL A 252 -2.86 -4.70 -12.50
CA VAL A 252 -2.64 -3.24 -12.56
C VAL A 252 -1.35 -2.89 -11.84
N ALA A 253 -0.49 -2.06 -12.46
CA ALA A 253 0.76 -1.63 -11.84
C ALA A 253 1.03 -0.14 -12.08
N GLY A 254 1.67 0.51 -11.11
CA GLY A 254 2.01 1.93 -11.17
C GLY A 254 2.78 2.39 -9.94
N THR A 255 3.03 3.67 -9.84
CA THR A 255 3.73 4.29 -8.70
C THR A 255 2.83 5.23 -7.87
N ASP A 256 1.67 5.61 -8.40
CA ASP A 256 0.69 6.47 -7.73
C ASP A 256 -0.42 5.64 -7.08
N ARG A 257 -0.54 5.73 -5.76
CA ARG A 257 -1.47 4.93 -4.95
C ARG A 257 -2.94 5.34 -5.16
N ILE A 258 -3.19 6.62 -5.48
CA ILE A 258 -4.54 7.12 -5.77
C ILE A 258 -4.99 6.63 -7.14
N ALA A 259 -4.12 6.71 -8.14
CA ALA A 259 -4.41 6.21 -9.49
C ALA A 259 -4.67 4.70 -9.50
N ILE A 260 -3.87 3.90 -8.76
CA ILE A 260 -4.08 2.45 -8.60
C ILE A 260 -5.46 2.17 -8.01
N ASP A 261 -5.82 2.83 -6.91
CA ASP A 261 -7.10 2.61 -6.24
C ASP A 261 -8.28 3.14 -7.07
N ALA A 262 -8.12 4.25 -7.79
CA ALA A 262 -9.13 4.77 -8.71
C ALA A 262 -9.41 3.79 -9.87
N VAL A 263 -8.37 3.23 -10.50
CA VAL A 263 -8.52 2.18 -11.52
C VAL A 263 -9.16 0.93 -10.92
N GLY A 264 -8.78 0.52 -9.72
CA GLY A 264 -9.39 -0.61 -9.01
C GLY A 264 -10.89 -0.39 -8.73
N LEU A 265 -11.29 0.81 -8.32
CA LEU A 265 -12.71 1.17 -8.14
C LEU A 265 -13.46 1.14 -9.47
N ALA A 266 -12.84 1.59 -10.56
CA ALA A 266 -13.45 1.46 -11.89
C ALA A 266 -13.64 -0.01 -12.30
N VAL A 267 -12.70 -0.90 -11.98
CA VAL A 267 -12.86 -2.35 -12.18
C VAL A 267 -14.02 -2.89 -11.34
N LEU A 268 -14.13 -2.53 -10.05
CA LEU A 268 -15.24 -2.94 -9.19
C LEU A 268 -16.58 -2.46 -9.76
N LYS A 269 -16.70 -1.21 -10.19
CA LYS A 269 -17.90 -0.65 -10.82
C LYS A 269 -18.24 -1.38 -12.13
N ASN A 270 -17.25 -1.70 -12.96
CA ASN A 270 -17.45 -2.44 -14.21
C ASN A 270 -18.05 -3.85 -13.98
N HIS A 271 -17.80 -4.44 -12.83
CA HIS A 271 -18.29 -5.76 -12.46
C HIS A 271 -19.52 -5.73 -11.54
N GLY A 272 -20.15 -4.57 -11.34
CA GLY A 272 -21.38 -4.44 -10.55
C GLY A 272 -21.13 -4.74 -9.07
N ALA A 273 -20.25 -3.96 -8.44
CA ALA A 273 -19.98 -4.06 -7.01
C ALA A 273 -21.18 -3.64 -6.14
N ASN A 274 -21.04 -3.76 -4.82
CA ASN A 274 -22.09 -3.38 -3.88
C ASN A 274 -22.41 -1.87 -3.90
N ASP A 275 -23.53 -1.50 -3.29
CA ASP A 275 -24.05 -0.12 -3.29
C ASP A 275 -23.06 0.90 -2.72
N ALA A 276 -22.24 0.52 -1.75
CA ALA A 276 -21.24 1.43 -1.18
C ALA A 276 -20.19 1.88 -2.20
N ILE A 277 -19.91 1.04 -3.21
CA ILE A 277 -19.05 1.38 -4.35
C ILE A 277 -19.84 2.05 -5.47
N MET A 278 -21.02 1.48 -5.82
CA MET A 278 -21.77 1.90 -7.01
C MET A 278 -22.40 3.28 -6.87
N SER A 279 -22.89 3.64 -5.67
CA SER A 279 -23.64 4.88 -5.42
C SER A 279 -22.76 6.14 -5.31
N LYS A 280 -21.44 6.00 -5.17
CA LYS A 280 -20.52 7.11 -4.93
C LYS A 280 -19.54 7.26 -6.08
N LYS A 281 -19.19 8.48 -6.44
CA LYS A 281 -18.12 8.73 -7.43
C LYS A 281 -16.78 8.25 -6.92
N ILE A 282 -15.90 7.85 -7.84
CA ILE A 282 -14.61 7.24 -7.49
C ILE A 282 -13.76 8.15 -6.60
N PHE A 283 -13.58 9.40 -7.01
CA PHE A 283 -12.78 10.37 -6.24
C PHE A 283 -13.51 10.94 -5.01
N GLU A 284 -14.81 10.66 -4.84
CA GLU A 284 -15.58 10.97 -3.65
C GLU A 284 -15.54 9.84 -2.60
N GLN A 285 -15.01 8.66 -2.92
CA GLN A 285 -14.79 7.61 -1.93
C GLN A 285 -13.86 8.12 -0.83
N ASP A 286 -14.24 7.97 0.43
CA ASP A 286 -13.60 8.67 1.56
C ASP A 286 -12.08 8.40 1.68
N GLN A 287 -11.61 7.19 1.33
CA GLN A 287 -10.18 6.87 1.32
C GLN A 287 -9.45 7.69 0.25
N LEU A 288 -10.01 7.77 -0.98
CA LEU A 288 -9.41 8.53 -2.07
C LEU A 288 -9.53 10.03 -1.83
N ALA A 289 -10.69 10.51 -1.45
CA ALA A 289 -10.92 11.94 -1.16
C ALA A 289 -9.92 12.45 -0.12
N ARG A 290 -9.71 11.69 0.97
CA ARG A 290 -8.72 12.06 1.98
C ARG A 290 -7.29 11.95 1.48
N ALA A 291 -6.97 10.94 0.67
CA ALA A 291 -5.64 10.81 0.06
C ALA A 291 -5.31 11.99 -0.87
N VAL A 292 -6.29 12.46 -1.65
CA VAL A 292 -6.17 13.68 -2.48
C VAL A 292 -5.97 14.92 -1.61
N GLU A 293 -6.79 15.09 -0.58
CA GLU A 293 -6.74 16.22 0.35
C GLU A 293 -5.35 16.39 0.99
N ILE A 294 -4.74 15.28 1.40
CA ILE A 294 -3.42 15.28 2.06
C ILE A 294 -2.24 15.13 1.06
N GLY A 295 -2.51 15.20 -0.25
CA GLY A 295 -1.47 15.31 -1.28
C GLY A 295 -0.69 14.04 -1.56
N LEU A 296 -1.31 12.86 -1.50
CA LEU A 296 -0.62 11.57 -1.66
C LEU A 296 -0.37 11.16 -3.12
N GLY A 297 -0.85 11.89 -4.11
CA GLY A 297 -0.71 11.57 -5.53
C GLY A 297 -1.58 12.48 -6.40
N ILE A 298 -2.08 11.93 -7.52
CA ILE A 298 -2.99 12.63 -8.44
C ILE A 298 -4.27 13.08 -7.76
N LYS A 299 -4.99 14.03 -8.38
CA LYS A 299 -6.18 14.68 -7.80
C LYS A 299 -7.48 14.40 -8.58
N ALA A 300 -7.37 13.96 -9.83
CA ALA A 300 -8.50 13.85 -10.73
C ALA A 300 -8.30 12.73 -11.76
N PRO A 301 -9.38 12.16 -12.32
CA PRO A 301 -9.31 11.06 -13.27
C PRO A 301 -8.58 11.40 -14.57
N GLU A 302 -8.57 12.67 -14.99
CA GLU A 302 -7.89 13.14 -16.20
C GLU A 302 -6.37 12.99 -16.11
N GLN A 303 -5.83 12.88 -14.90
CA GLN A 303 -4.40 12.67 -14.64
C GLN A 303 -3.99 11.20 -14.72
N ILE A 304 -4.91 10.26 -15.03
CA ILE A 304 -4.63 8.82 -15.17
C ILE A 304 -4.42 8.47 -16.64
N GLU A 305 -3.21 8.04 -16.98
CA GLU A 305 -2.89 7.45 -18.27
C GLU A 305 -2.77 5.93 -18.13
N MET A 306 -3.66 5.18 -18.78
CA MET A 306 -3.59 3.71 -18.81
C MET A 306 -2.82 3.23 -20.05
N VAL A 307 -1.73 2.48 -19.83
CA VAL A 307 -0.94 1.83 -20.87
C VAL A 307 -1.19 0.33 -20.87
N THR A 308 -1.27 -0.26 -22.06
CA THR A 308 -1.73 -1.64 -22.26
C THR A 308 -0.86 -2.37 -23.29
N PRO A 309 -0.63 -3.71 -23.15
CA PRO A 309 0.24 -4.45 -24.07
C PRO A 309 -0.46 -4.96 -25.33
N ASP A 310 -1.78 -5.07 -25.34
CA ASP A 310 -2.55 -5.78 -26.37
C ASP A 310 -3.96 -5.19 -26.57
N PRO A 311 -4.69 -5.57 -27.66
CA PRO A 311 -6.03 -5.06 -27.92
C PRO A 311 -7.05 -5.35 -26.83
N ALA A 312 -7.06 -6.56 -26.23
CA ALA A 312 -8.02 -6.92 -25.18
C ALA A 312 -7.86 -6.05 -23.93
N SER A 313 -6.61 -5.79 -23.53
CA SER A 313 -6.25 -4.88 -22.44
C SER A 313 -6.67 -3.44 -22.79
N ARG A 314 -6.50 -3.01 -24.03
CA ARG A 314 -6.87 -1.66 -24.49
C ARG A 314 -8.39 -1.45 -24.47
N ASP A 315 -9.14 -2.41 -24.96
CA ASP A 315 -10.63 -2.34 -24.95
C ASP A 315 -11.17 -2.31 -23.52
N TYR A 316 -10.54 -3.06 -22.63
CA TYR A 316 -10.89 -3.03 -21.21
C TYR A 316 -10.54 -1.69 -20.56
N ALA A 317 -9.35 -1.15 -20.81
CA ALA A 317 -8.91 0.16 -20.33
C ALA A 317 -9.84 1.28 -20.82
N SER A 318 -10.31 1.22 -22.08
CA SER A 318 -11.24 2.21 -22.63
C SER A 318 -12.57 2.22 -21.85
N ARG A 319 -13.15 1.07 -21.53
CA ARG A 319 -14.35 0.98 -20.67
C ARG A 319 -14.10 1.56 -19.27
N LEU A 320 -12.95 1.25 -18.65
CA LEU A 320 -12.62 1.79 -17.34
C LEU A 320 -12.42 3.31 -17.38
N LYS A 321 -11.86 3.85 -18.47
CA LYS A 321 -11.71 5.30 -18.65
C LYS A 321 -13.06 6.01 -18.70
N GLU A 322 -14.06 5.42 -19.36
CA GLU A 322 -15.42 5.97 -19.33
C GLU A 322 -16.03 5.96 -17.93
N ILE A 323 -15.80 4.89 -17.15
CA ILE A 323 -16.27 4.78 -15.77
C ILE A 323 -15.58 5.82 -14.88
N LEU A 324 -14.26 5.98 -15.02
CA LEU A 324 -13.48 7.00 -14.31
C LEU A 324 -14.00 8.42 -14.59
N ALA A 325 -14.33 8.73 -15.85
CA ALA A 325 -14.82 10.05 -16.27
C ALA A 325 -16.24 10.34 -15.75
N ARG A 326 -17.07 9.32 -15.56
CA ARG A 326 -18.44 9.48 -15.02
C ARG A 326 -18.45 9.51 -13.47
N GLY A 327 -17.42 8.95 -12.84
CA GLY A 327 -17.27 8.80 -11.38
C GLY A 327 -17.77 7.45 -10.90
#